data_31f170f53fa537fcc9e43511162f52ed
#
_entry.id   31f170f53fa537fcc9e43511162f52ed
#
_cell.length_a   1.000
_cell.length_b   1.000
_cell.length_c   1.000
_cell.angle_alpha   90.00
_cell.angle_beta   90.00
_cell.angle_gamma   90.00
#
_symmetry.space_group_name_H-M   'P 1'
#
loop_
_entity.id
_entity.type
_entity.pdbx_description
1 polymer ?
#
loop_
_entity_poly.entity_id
_entity_poly.type
_entity_poly.pdbx_seq_one_letter_code
_entity_poly.pdbx_strand_id
1 'polypeptide(L)'
;MSTTAAGPLTGLRVIDLATLFAGPLAATMLGDFGADVIKVEHPRRPDPSRGHGPAKDGVGLWWKLLGRNKRTLTLDLSAPGGRDVLLELAAGTDVIIENFRPGTLERWGLGPEELHAVNPRLVLARVTGFGQFGPYAHRPGFGTLAEAMSGFAAITGEPDGPPTLPPFGLADSIAALATAYAVMAALAGREKTGEGQVVDLAIIEPILTVLGPQPLWYDQLGHVQPRTGNRSRNNAPRNTYRTADGHWVAVSTSAQSVAERVMRLVGRPDLIEEPWFGTGTTRAEHTEELDGAVGHWIFRHSREEVLDRFEKAEAAVAPVHDVREVMEDPQYRALGTIAEVDDPELGPLRMQNVLFRLSRTPGGIRWAGRPHGADTEEILAGLGLPESRIAALRDQGAL
;
A
#
# COMPACT_ATOMS: atom_id res chain seq x y z
N MET A 1 23.03 -16.79 -18.01
CA MET A 1 21.87 -17.11 -17.15
C MET A 1 22.18 -16.58 -15.77
N SER A 2 21.66 -15.40 -15.43
CA SER A 2 21.79 -14.85 -14.08
C SER A 2 20.91 -15.69 -13.17
N THR A 3 21.48 -16.44 -12.24
CA THR A 3 20.74 -17.03 -11.14
C THR A 3 20.18 -15.87 -10.31
N THR A 4 18.92 -15.53 -10.52
CA THR A 4 18.22 -14.60 -9.63
C THR A 4 18.40 -15.13 -8.22
N ALA A 5 19.09 -14.35 -7.39
CA ALA A 5 19.28 -14.72 -5.97
C ALA A 5 17.89 -15.00 -5.37
N ALA A 6 17.76 -16.11 -4.66
CA ALA A 6 16.53 -16.47 -3.99
C ALA A 6 16.15 -15.34 -3.03
N GLY A 7 14.91 -14.85 -3.12
CA GLY A 7 14.41 -13.80 -2.22
C GLY A 7 14.39 -14.28 -0.76
N PRO A 8 14.35 -13.37 0.21
CA PRO A 8 14.46 -13.72 1.64
C PRO A 8 13.27 -14.56 2.15
N LEU A 9 12.17 -14.59 1.43
CA LEU A 9 10.98 -15.38 1.76
C LEU A 9 10.84 -16.66 0.91
N THR A 10 11.90 -17.06 0.21
CA THR A 10 11.90 -18.32 -0.54
C THR A 10 11.66 -19.50 0.41
N GLY A 11 10.71 -20.36 0.03
CA GLY A 11 10.25 -21.48 0.87
C GLY A 11 9.02 -21.15 1.73
N LEU A 12 8.66 -19.86 1.88
CA LEU A 12 7.42 -19.46 2.52
C LEU A 12 6.25 -19.65 1.56
N ARG A 13 5.20 -20.35 1.98
CA ARG A 13 3.96 -20.50 1.21
C ARG A 13 2.86 -19.63 1.78
N VAL A 14 2.23 -18.82 0.91
CA VAL A 14 1.15 -17.90 1.24
C VAL A 14 -0.09 -18.24 0.43
N ILE A 15 -1.24 -18.34 1.06
CA ILE A 15 -2.54 -18.40 0.39
C ILE A 15 -3.21 -17.03 0.51
N ASP A 16 -3.53 -16.42 -0.63
CA ASP A 16 -4.27 -15.18 -0.73
C ASP A 16 -5.75 -15.48 -1.06
N LEU A 17 -6.62 -15.45 -0.04
CA LEU A 17 -8.07 -15.58 -0.16
C LEU A 17 -8.74 -14.20 -0.30
N ALA A 18 -8.01 -13.13 -0.02
CA ALA A 18 -8.56 -11.78 0.03
C ALA A 18 -8.94 -11.27 -1.37
N THR A 19 -9.82 -10.28 -1.43
CA THR A 19 -10.26 -9.66 -2.69
C THR A 19 -9.97 -8.16 -2.70
N LEU A 20 -9.99 -7.55 -3.87
CA LEU A 20 -9.72 -6.13 -4.11
C LEU A 20 -8.28 -5.71 -3.75
N PHE A 21 -8.04 -4.95 -2.64
CA PHE A 21 -6.79 -4.20 -2.49
C PHE A 21 -5.95 -4.59 -1.28
N ALA A 22 -6.36 -4.32 -0.05
CA ALA A 22 -5.51 -4.37 1.14
C ALA A 22 -4.84 -5.74 1.34
N GLY A 23 -5.62 -6.80 1.47
CA GLY A 23 -5.11 -8.16 1.64
C GLY A 23 -4.30 -8.65 0.42
N PRO A 24 -4.83 -8.54 -0.81
CA PRO A 24 -4.09 -8.94 -2.01
C PRO A 24 -2.77 -8.20 -2.20
N LEU A 25 -2.70 -6.90 -1.88
CA LEU A 25 -1.44 -6.14 -1.98
C LEU A 25 -0.42 -6.60 -0.94
N ALA A 26 -0.85 -6.94 0.28
CA ALA A 26 0.04 -7.53 1.28
C ALA A 26 0.63 -8.87 0.78
N ALA A 27 -0.19 -9.74 0.20
CA ALA A 27 0.26 -11.00 -0.41
C ALA A 27 1.23 -10.76 -1.58
N THR A 28 0.98 -9.74 -2.42
CA THR A 28 1.89 -9.33 -3.49
C THR A 28 3.26 -8.95 -2.94
N MET A 29 3.30 -8.15 -1.86
CA MET A 29 4.56 -7.73 -1.22
C MET A 29 5.36 -8.94 -0.69
N LEU A 30 4.71 -9.97 -0.15
CA LEU A 30 5.40 -11.20 0.24
C LEU A 30 5.92 -11.97 -0.99
N GLY A 31 5.14 -12.04 -2.06
CA GLY A 31 5.54 -12.63 -3.34
C GLY A 31 6.72 -11.91 -3.98
N ASP A 32 6.79 -10.59 -3.87
CA ASP A 32 7.90 -9.77 -4.38
C ASP A 32 9.24 -10.13 -3.74
N PHE A 33 9.23 -10.65 -2.52
CA PHE A 33 10.41 -11.12 -1.80
C PHE A 33 10.60 -12.64 -1.82
N GLY A 34 9.92 -13.34 -2.72
CA GLY A 34 10.20 -14.74 -3.03
C GLY A 34 9.24 -15.77 -2.44
N ALA A 35 8.21 -15.34 -1.68
CA ALA A 35 7.17 -16.27 -1.22
C ALA A 35 6.44 -16.93 -2.39
N ASP A 36 6.04 -18.19 -2.24
CA ASP A 36 5.14 -18.90 -3.14
C ASP A 36 3.70 -18.51 -2.80
N VAL A 37 3.14 -17.58 -3.56
CA VAL A 37 1.79 -17.05 -3.30
C VAL A 37 0.79 -17.72 -4.22
N ILE A 38 -0.23 -18.36 -3.63
CA ILE A 38 -1.39 -18.92 -4.33
C ILE A 38 -2.58 -18.01 -4.10
N LYS A 39 -3.03 -17.35 -5.16
CA LYS A 39 -4.28 -16.57 -5.16
C LYS A 39 -5.45 -17.50 -5.44
N VAL A 40 -6.36 -17.62 -4.49
CA VAL A 40 -7.59 -18.40 -4.63
C VAL A 40 -8.74 -17.50 -5.05
N GLU A 41 -9.43 -17.89 -6.11
CA GLU A 41 -10.57 -17.16 -6.66
C GLU A 41 -11.75 -18.11 -6.90
N HIS A 42 -12.95 -17.58 -6.75
CA HIS A 42 -14.15 -18.35 -7.05
C HIS A 42 -14.23 -18.62 -8.57
N PRO A 43 -14.52 -19.84 -9.05
CA PRO A 43 -14.46 -20.23 -10.47
C PRO A 43 -15.34 -19.39 -11.39
N ARG A 44 -16.51 -18.91 -10.92
CA ARG A 44 -17.46 -18.10 -11.70
C ARG A 44 -17.51 -16.62 -11.33
N ARG A 45 -16.83 -16.23 -10.26
CA ARG A 45 -16.80 -14.85 -9.73
C ARG A 45 -15.36 -14.50 -9.38
N PRO A 46 -14.54 -14.19 -10.41
CA PRO A 46 -13.14 -13.83 -10.20
C PRO A 46 -13.01 -12.59 -9.31
N ASP A 47 -11.79 -12.32 -8.83
CA ASP A 47 -11.52 -11.14 -8.03
C ASP A 47 -11.94 -9.87 -8.78
N PRO A 48 -12.76 -8.98 -8.16
CA PRO A 48 -13.19 -7.74 -8.80
C PRO A 48 -12.03 -6.83 -9.24
N SER A 49 -10.83 -6.97 -8.68
CA SER A 49 -9.64 -6.24 -9.10
C SER A 49 -9.25 -6.51 -10.56
N ARG A 50 -9.68 -7.64 -11.14
CA ARG A 50 -9.46 -7.96 -12.56
C ARG A 50 -10.15 -6.99 -13.51
N GLY A 51 -11.31 -6.45 -13.11
CA GLY A 51 -12.07 -5.46 -13.88
C GLY A 51 -11.96 -4.03 -13.34
N HIS A 52 -11.09 -3.79 -12.37
CA HIS A 52 -10.96 -2.47 -11.75
C HIS A 52 -10.08 -1.53 -12.58
N GLY A 53 -10.59 -0.32 -12.85
CA GLY A 53 -9.87 0.71 -13.57
C GLY A 53 -9.68 0.42 -15.07
N PRO A 54 -8.68 1.04 -15.72
CA PRO A 54 -8.41 0.88 -17.14
C PRO A 54 -7.99 -0.54 -17.52
N ALA A 55 -8.40 -0.95 -18.71
CA ALA A 55 -8.00 -2.20 -19.36
C ALA A 55 -7.36 -1.94 -20.73
N LYS A 56 -6.47 -2.82 -21.17
CA LYS A 56 -5.94 -2.88 -22.52
C LYS A 56 -6.27 -4.24 -23.12
N ASP A 57 -6.87 -4.25 -24.29
CA ASP A 57 -7.28 -5.47 -24.99
C ASP A 57 -8.14 -6.42 -24.13
N GLY A 58 -9.00 -5.86 -23.26
CA GLY A 58 -9.84 -6.61 -22.32
C GLY A 58 -9.14 -7.07 -21.04
N VAL A 59 -7.85 -6.84 -20.91
CA VAL A 59 -7.05 -7.24 -19.73
C VAL A 59 -6.90 -6.07 -18.77
N GLY A 60 -7.36 -6.23 -17.51
CA GLY A 60 -7.30 -5.21 -16.49
C GLY A 60 -5.87 -4.92 -16.04
N LEU A 61 -5.44 -3.66 -16.18
CA LEU A 61 -4.07 -3.26 -15.82
C LEU A 61 -3.82 -3.28 -14.32
N TRP A 62 -4.84 -3.03 -13.52
CA TRP A 62 -4.74 -3.14 -12.07
C TRP A 62 -4.40 -4.57 -11.62
N TRP A 63 -5.02 -5.56 -12.26
CA TRP A 63 -4.74 -6.96 -11.98
C TRP A 63 -3.30 -7.34 -12.35
N LYS A 64 -2.76 -6.83 -13.46
CA LYS A 64 -1.37 -7.08 -13.85
C LYS A 64 -0.39 -6.65 -12.77
N LEU A 65 -0.65 -5.54 -12.08
CA LEU A 65 0.13 -5.06 -10.95
C LEU A 65 -0.12 -5.89 -9.68
N LEU A 66 -1.39 -6.04 -9.28
CA LEU A 66 -1.79 -6.63 -7.99
C LEU A 66 -1.63 -8.15 -7.95
N GLY A 67 -1.80 -8.81 -9.10
CA GLY A 67 -1.64 -10.26 -9.25
C GLY A 67 -0.21 -10.71 -9.53
N ARG A 68 0.76 -9.79 -9.60
CA ARG A 68 2.16 -10.16 -9.87
C ARG A 68 2.72 -11.12 -8.83
N ASN A 69 3.61 -12.00 -9.25
CA ASN A 69 4.23 -13.00 -8.41
C ASN A 69 3.28 -14.02 -7.76
N LYS A 70 2.00 -14.07 -8.18
CA LYS A 70 1.01 -15.03 -7.68
C LYS A 70 0.71 -16.09 -8.72
N ARG A 71 0.58 -17.34 -8.27
CA ARG A 71 -0.09 -18.42 -9.01
C ARG A 71 -1.59 -18.33 -8.74
N THR A 72 -2.44 -18.66 -9.71
CA THR A 72 -3.88 -18.51 -9.61
C THR A 72 -4.59 -19.87 -9.58
N LEU A 73 -5.43 -20.07 -8.56
CA LEU A 73 -6.24 -21.25 -8.35
C LEU A 73 -7.73 -20.85 -8.36
N THR A 74 -8.55 -21.52 -9.15
CA THR A 74 -10.00 -21.42 -8.99
C THR A 74 -10.50 -22.44 -7.96
N LEU A 75 -11.27 -21.96 -6.96
CA LEU A 75 -11.85 -22.83 -5.93
C LEU A 75 -13.04 -22.14 -5.25
N ASP A 76 -14.20 -22.81 -5.25
CA ASP A 76 -15.36 -22.33 -4.47
C ASP A 76 -15.26 -22.81 -3.02
N LEU A 77 -14.82 -21.94 -2.13
CA LEU A 77 -14.64 -22.21 -0.71
C LEU A 77 -15.95 -22.48 0.03
N SER A 78 -17.09 -22.10 -0.53
CA SER A 78 -18.42 -22.35 0.05
C SER A 78 -18.93 -23.77 -0.27
N ALA A 79 -18.36 -24.44 -1.27
CA ALA A 79 -18.66 -25.81 -1.62
C ALA A 79 -17.85 -26.79 -0.73
N PRO A 80 -18.45 -27.89 -0.27
CA PRO A 80 -17.74 -28.85 0.59
C PRO A 80 -16.42 -29.34 0.01
N GLY A 81 -16.41 -29.69 -1.29
CA GLY A 81 -15.18 -30.11 -1.95
C GLY A 81 -14.09 -29.02 -2.02
N GLY A 82 -14.49 -27.75 -2.23
CA GLY A 82 -13.56 -26.63 -2.22
C GLY A 82 -13.00 -26.34 -0.84
N ARG A 83 -13.85 -26.44 0.21
CA ARG A 83 -13.40 -26.36 1.60
C ARG A 83 -12.31 -27.40 1.89
N ASP A 84 -12.56 -28.66 1.54
CA ASP A 84 -11.65 -29.76 1.83
C ASP A 84 -10.30 -29.57 1.13
N VAL A 85 -10.28 -29.12 -0.12
CA VAL A 85 -9.06 -28.77 -0.85
C VAL A 85 -8.30 -27.62 -0.15
N LEU A 86 -8.99 -26.60 0.34
CA LEU A 86 -8.32 -25.52 1.07
C LEU A 86 -7.69 -26.01 2.37
N LEU A 87 -8.33 -26.90 3.12
CA LEU A 87 -7.76 -27.49 4.35
C LEU A 87 -6.50 -28.32 4.01
N GLU A 88 -6.52 -29.07 2.92
CA GLU A 88 -5.33 -29.80 2.45
C GLU A 88 -4.17 -28.85 2.05
N LEU A 89 -4.48 -27.74 1.38
CA LEU A 89 -3.48 -26.68 1.07
C LEU A 89 -2.95 -26.05 2.36
N ALA A 90 -3.83 -25.75 3.33
CA ALA A 90 -3.47 -25.09 4.57
C ALA A 90 -2.52 -25.91 5.44
N ALA A 91 -2.56 -27.26 5.35
CA ALA A 91 -1.66 -28.15 6.07
C ALA A 91 -0.17 -27.88 5.77
N GLY A 92 0.17 -27.41 4.55
CA GLY A 92 1.52 -27.06 4.13
C GLY A 92 1.75 -25.57 3.90
N THR A 93 0.90 -24.69 4.47
CA THR A 93 0.94 -23.25 4.24
C THR A 93 1.42 -22.51 5.48
N ASP A 94 2.25 -21.49 5.28
CA ASP A 94 2.76 -20.67 6.39
C ASP A 94 1.83 -19.53 6.74
N VAL A 95 1.18 -18.93 5.74
CA VAL A 95 0.34 -17.73 5.90
C VAL A 95 -0.92 -17.85 5.06
N ILE A 96 -2.06 -17.55 5.64
CA ILE A 96 -3.31 -17.27 4.91
C ILE A 96 -3.68 -15.82 5.15
N ILE A 97 -4.01 -15.08 4.07
CA ILE A 97 -4.51 -13.71 4.13
C ILE A 97 -5.94 -13.70 3.60
N GLU A 98 -6.87 -13.18 4.39
CA GLU A 98 -8.29 -13.07 4.02
C GLU A 98 -8.84 -11.69 4.36
N ASN A 99 -9.93 -11.28 3.71
CA ASN A 99 -10.63 -10.04 4.01
C ASN A 99 -12.16 -10.18 3.90
N PHE A 100 -12.68 -11.37 4.17
CA PHE A 100 -14.11 -11.61 4.23
C PHE A 100 -14.74 -10.91 5.43
N ARG A 101 -16.05 -10.70 5.37
CA ARG A 101 -16.79 -10.24 6.54
C ARG A 101 -16.63 -11.23 7.69
N PRO A 102 -16.49 -10.76 8.94
CA PRO A 102 -16.41 -11.64 10.10
C PRO A 102 -17.50 -12.73 10.12
N GLY A 103 -17.11 -13.94 10.48
CA GLY A 103 -17.97 -15.11 10.47
C GLY A 103 -18.16 -15.80 9.12
N THR A 104 -17.55 -15.31 8.04
CA THR A 104 -17.69 -15.94 6.71
C THR A 104 -16.88 -17.22 6.60
N LEU A 105 -15.60 -17.20 6.98
CA LEU A 105 -14.76 -18.40 7.00
C LEU A 105 -15.33 -19.44 7.97
N GLU A 106 -15.80 -19.02 9.13
CA GLU A 106 -16.41 -19.90 10.13
C GLU A 106 -17.64 -20.62 9.57
N ARG A 107 -18.52 -19.91 8.85
CA ARG A 107 -19.68 -20.54 8.18
C ARG A 107 -19.30 -21.56 7.12
N TRP A 108 -18.14 -21.43 6.52
CA TRP A 108 -17.62 -22.38 5.53
C TRP A 108 -16.82 -23.53 6.17
N GLY A 109 -16.67 -23.53 7.51
CA GLY A 109 -15.84 -24.51 8.24
C GLY A 109 -14.35 -24.32 7.93
N LEU A 110 -13.93 -23.06 7.76
CA LEU A 110 -12.57 -22.61 7.46
C LEU A 110 -12.13 -21.53 8.46
N GLY A 111 -12.75 -21.50 9.65
CA GLY A 111 -12.39 -20.58 10.71
C GLY A 111 -11.00 -20.85 11.30
N PRO A 112 -10.55 -19.98 12.23
CA PRO A 112 -9.25 -20.17 12.88
C PRO A 112 -9.09 -21.54 13.56
N GLU A 113 -10.15 -22.08 14.16
CA GLU A 113 -10.12 -23.38 14.85
C GLU A 113 -9.85 -24.52 13.87
N GLU A 114 -10.57 -24.57 12.76
CA GLU A 114 -10.40 -25.61 11.74
C GLU A 114 -9.05 -25.51 11.03
N LEU A 115 -8.62 -24.29 10.71
CA LEU A 115 -7.33 -24.06 10.06
C LEU A 115 -6.16 -24.42 10.99
N HIS A 116 -6.20 -24.04 12.26
CA HIS A 116 -5.16 -24.40 13.23
C HIS A 116 -5.21 -25.88 13.64
N ALA A 117 -6.36 -26.55 13.52
CA ALA A 117 -6.44 -27.99 13.74
C ALA A 117 -5.64 -28.77 12.69
N VAL A 118 -5.59 -28.31 11.44
CA VAL A 118 -4.77 -28.94 10.37
C VAL A 118 -3.34 -28.41 10.33
N ASN A 119 -3.11 -27.19 10.79
CA ASN A 119 -1.79 -26.58 10.84
C ASN A 119 -1.62 -25.61 12.02
N PRO A 120 -1.15 -26.11 13.18
CA PRO A 120 -0.95 -25.25 14.36
C PRO A 120 0.11 -24.13 14.15
N ARG A 121 0.92 -24.21 13.10
CA ARG A 121 1.95 -23.21 12.77
C ARG A 121 1.43 -22.12 11.83
N LEU A 122 0.19 -22.21 11.37
CA LEU A 122 -0.37 -21.24 10.41
C LEU A 122 -0.50 -19.84 11.02
N VAL A 123 -0.05 -18.82 10.27
CA VAL A 123 -0.37 -17.41 10.52
C VAL A 123 -1.60 -17.06 9.68
N LEU A 124 -2.71 -16.71 10.32
CA LEU A 124 -3.94 -16.30 9.66
C LEU A 124 -4.12 -14.79 9.79
N ALA A 125 -3.90 -14.05 8.72
CA ALA A 125 -4.10 -12.59 8.68
C ALA A 125 -5.52 -12.25 8.17
N ARG A 126 -6.30 -11.61 9.02
CA ARG A 126 -7.70 -11.20 8.78
C ARG A 126 -7.76 -9.69 8.65
N VAL A 127 -7.94 -9.18 7.43
CA VAL A 127 -7.90 -7.74 7.12
C VAL A 127 -9.31 -7.26 6.82
N THR A 128 -9.91 -6.52 7.73
CA THR A 128 -11.29 -6.05 7.57
C THR A 128 -11.42 -4.56 7.83
N GLY A 129 -12.52 -3.94 7.41
CA GLY A 129 -12.73 -2.51 7.61
C GLY A 129 -12.64 -2.08 9.07
N PHE A 130 -13.20 -2.89 9.99
CA PHE A 130 -13.43 -2.51 11.39
C PHE A 130 -12.96 -3.57 12.42
N GLY A 131 -12.18 -4.58 12.01
CA GLY A 131 -11.74 -5.68 12.87
C GLY A 131 -12.77 -6.81 12.99
N GLN A 132 -12.37 -7.87 13.68
CA GLN A 132 -13.20 -9.07 13.87
C GLN A 132 -14.25 -8.94 14.99
N PHE A 133 -14.15 -7.91 15.83
CA PHE A 133 -15.02 -7.66 16.96
C PHE A 133 -15.40 -6.17 17.07
N GLY A 134 -16.25 -5.85 18.05
CA GLY A 134 -16.74 -4.48 18.26
C GLY A 134 -18.04 -4.18 17.51
N PRO A 135 -18.63 -2.99 17.77
CA PRO A 135 -19.98 -2.66 17.30
C PRO A 135 -20.10 -2.52 15.78
N TYR A 136 -18.96 -2.35 15.06
CA TYR A 136 -18.95 -2.15 13.62
C TYR A 136 -18.41 -3.35 12.83
N ALA A 137 -17.99 -4.41 13.48
CA ALA A 137 -17.36 -5.57 12.84
C ALA A 137 -18.16 -6.13 11.65
N HIS A 138 -19.48 -6.14 11.73
CA HIS A 138 -20.36 -6.67 10.68
C HIS A 138 -20.74 -5.65 9.59
N ARG A 139 -20.31 -4.39 9.71
CA ARG A 139 -20.59 -3.37 8.70
C ARG A 139 -19.74 -3.58 7.45
N PRO A 140 -20.25 -3.21 6.27
CA PRO A 140 -19.40 -3.10 5.09
C PRO A 140 -18.27 -2.10 5.35
N GLY A 141 -17.02 -2.49 5.08
CA GLY A 141 -15.84 -1.65 5.25
C GLY A 141 -15.00 -1.62 3.98
N PHE A 142 -14.50 -0.44 3.63
CA PHE A 142 -13.58 -0.20 2.52
C PHE A 142 -12.59 0.89 2.92
N GLY A 143 -11.47 1.00 2.21
CA GLY A 143 -10.44 2.01 2.47
C GLY A 143 -10.98 3.44 2.55
N THR A 144 -11.87 3.83 1.64
CA THR A 144 -12.50 5.16 1.66
C THR A 144 -13.25 5.46 2.96
N LEU A 145 -13.90 4.47 3.57
CA LEU A 145 -14.57 4.66 4.86
C LEU A 145 -13.57 4.79 6.00
N ALA A 146 -12.44 4.08 5.93
CA ALA A 146 -11.34 4.24 6.87
C ALA A 146 -10.68 5.62 6.75
N GLU A 147 -10.48 6.13 5.56
CA GLU A 147 -10.00 7.50 5.31
C GLU A 147 -10.91 8.56 5.93
N ALA A 148 -12.22 8.35 5.87
CA ALA A 148 -13.20 9.24 6.48
C ALA A 148 -13.23 9.12 8.02
N MET A 149 -13.22 7.90 8.56
CA MET A 149 -13.38 7.65 9.99
C MET A 149 -12.12 7.86 10.82
N SER A 150 -10.94 7.74 10.23
CA SER A 150 -9.65 7.91 10.93
C SER A 150 -9.32 9.37 11.30
N GLY A 151 -10.07 10.34 10.75
CA GLY A 151 -9.74 11.75 10.85
C GLY A 151 -8.91 12.28 9.67
N PHE A 152 -8.41 11.42 8.77
CA PHE A 152 -7.62 11.83 7.59
C PHE A 152 -8.37 12.87 6.75
N ALA A 153 -9.59 12.56 6.31
CA ALA A 153 -10.38 13.47 5.50
C ALA A 153 -10.73 14.78 6.23
N ALA A 154 -10.92 14.72 7.55
CA ALA A 154 -11.25 15.91 8.36
C ALA A 154 -10.13 16.94 8.38
N ILE A 155 -8.87 16.53 8.30
CA ILE A 155 -7.69 17.42 8.32
C ILE A 155 -7.11 17.71 6.93
N THR A 156 -7.64 17.07 5.88
CA THR A 156 -7.16 17.19 4.50
C THR A 156 -8.09 18.05 3.66
N GLY A 157 -7.51 18.99 2.91
CA GLY A 157 -8.21 19.92 2.03
C GLY A 157 -7.99 21.39 2.43
N GLU A 158 -8.56 22.30 1.63
CA GLU A 158 -8.50 23.74 1.90
C GLU A 158 -9.30 24.09 3.15
N PRO A 159 -8.88 25.16 3.91
CA PRO A 159 -9.54 25.55 5.16
C PRO A 159 -11.04 25.73 5.03
N ASP A 160 -11.48 26.42 4.00
CA ASP A 160 -12.89 26.73 3.72
C ASP A 160 -13.56 25.73 2.78
N GLY A 161 -12.82 24.68 2.36
CA GLY A 161 -13.32 23.64 1.48
C GLY A 161 -13.95 22.46 2.23
N PRO A 162 -14.51 21.47 1.50
CA PRO A 162 -14.98 20.24 2.11
C PRO A 162 -13.80 19.37 2.60
N PRO A 163 -14.05 18.38 3.49
CA PRO A 163 -13.12 17.29 3.74
C PRO A 163 -12.73 16.60 2.43
N THR A 164 -11.44 16.29 2.26
CA THR A 164 -10.90 15.75 1.01
C THR A 164 -10.42 14.32 1.19
N LEU A 165 -10.88 13.42 0.31
CA LEU A 165 -10.43 12.05 0.20
C LEU A 165 -9.30 11.94 -0.83
N PRO A 166 -8.36 11.00 -0.69
CA PRO A 166 -7.37 10.75 -1.71
C PRO A 166 -8.01 10.11 -2.96
N PRO A 167 -7.50 10.37 -4.18
CA PRO A 167 -8.06 9.80 -5.41
C PRO A 167 -7.65 8.32 -5.65
N PHE A 168 -7.16 7.64 -4.65
CA PHE A 168 -6.72 6.22 -4.69
C PHE A 168 -6.89 5.58 -3.30
N GLY A 169 -6.78 4.25 -3.22
CA GLY A 169 -6.96 3.50 -1.96
C GLY A 169 -5.78 3.68 -0.99
N LEU A 170 -5.66 4.86 -0.40
CA LEU A 170 -4.58 5.18 0.54
C LEU A 170 -4.65 4.30 1.79
N ALA A 171 -5.82 4.21 2.42
CA ALA A 171 -5.99 3.40 3.63
C ALA A 171 -5.76 1.92 3.36
N ASP A 172 -6.23 1.40 2.20
CA ASP A 172 -5.97 0.02 1.79
C ASP A 172 -4.47 -0.23 1.57
N SER A 173 -3.75 0.73 0.98
CA SER A 173 -2.30 0.60 0.75
C SER A 173 -1.51 0.62 2.07
N ILE A 174 -1.87 1.49 3.01
CA ILE A 174 -1.29 1.54 4.35
C ILE A 174 -1.60 0.23 5.11
N ALA A 175 -2.85 -0.25 5.03
CA ALA A 175 -3.25 -1.52 5.64
C ALA A 175 -2.49 -2.72 5.05
N ALA A 176 -2.21 -2.71 3.74
CA ALA A 176 -1.40 -3.75 3.10
C ALA A 176 0.04 -3.78 3.66
N LEU A 177 0.68 -2.61 3.78
CA LEU A 177 2.01 -2.50 4.40
C LEU A 177 1.99 -2.97 5.86
N ALA A 178 0.99 -2.54 6.63
CA ALA A 178 0.82 -2.95 8.02
C ALA A 178 0.57 -4.48 8.14
N THR A 179 -0.23 -5.05 7.23
CA THR A 179 -0.48 -6.50 7.18
C THR A 179 0.79 -7.28 6.88
N ALA A 180 1.57 -6.85 5.87
CA ALA A 180 2.84 -7.50 5.56
C ALA A 180 3.81 -7.43 6.75
N TYR A 181 3.90 -6.29 7.43
CA TYR A 181 4.69 -6.14 8.66
C TYR A 181 4.18 -7.05 9.78
N ALA A 182 2.87 -7.09 10.04
CA ALA A 182 2.27 -7.93 11.08
C ALA A 182 2.49 -9.43 10.81
N VAL A 183 2.36 -9.86 9.55
CA VAL A 183 2.69 -11.23 9.12
C VAL A 183 4.15 -11.57 9.43
N MET A 184 5.09 -10.69 9.08
CA MET A 184 6.51 -10.90 9.39
C MET A 184 6.78 -10.97 10.90
N ALA A 185 6.11 -10.12 11.69
CA ALA A 185 6.20 -10.17 13.16
C ALA A 185 5.63 -11.47 13.73
N ALA A 186 4.48 -11.94 13.20
CA ALA A 186 3.88 -13.21 13.59
C ALA A 186 4.76 -14.41 13.23
N LEU A 187 5.38 -14.42 12.04
CA LEU A 187 6.35 -15.45 11.63
C LEU A 187 7.58 -15.46 12.54
N ALA A 188 8.13 -14.30 12.87
CA ALA A 188 9.24 -14.20 13.82
C ALA A 188 8.86 -14.68 15.23
N GLY A 189 7.64 -14.44 15.66
CA GLY A 189 7.05 -14.99 16.90
C GLY A 189 6.95 -16.50 16.84
N ARG A 190 6.44 -17.06 15.74
CA ARG A 190 6.31 -18.49 15.48
C ARG A 190 7.63 -19.26 15.60
N GLU A 191 8.73 -18.67 15.14
CA GLU A 191 10.05 -19.30 15.27
C GLU A 191 10.49 -19.48 16.74
N LYS A 192 9.92 -18.70 17.66
CA LYS A 192 10.22 -18.80 19.10
C LYS A 192 9.23 -19.70 19.83
N THR A 193 7.95 -19.69 19.46
CA THR A 193 6.88 -20.41 20.15
C THR A 193 6.60 -21.78 19.55
N GLY A 194 6.92 -21.99 18.30
CA GLY A 194 6.54 -23.17 17.51
C GLY A 194 5.11 -23.08 16.96
N GLU A 195 4.33 -22.09 17.34
CA GLU A 195 2.89 -21.96 17.02
C GLU A 195 2.63 -20.72 16.16
N GLY A 196 1.69 -20.83 15.22
CA GLY A 196 1.12 -19.72 14.48
C GLY A 196 0.13 -18.94 15.30
N GLN A 197 -0.52 -17.95 14.68
CA GLN A 197 -1.51 -17.12 15.36
C GLN A 197 -2.43 -16.41 14.38
N VAL A 198 -3.55 -15.89 14.89
CA VAL A 198 -4.40 -14.96 14.15
C VAL A 198 -3.83 -13.55 14.27
N VAL A 199 -3.75 -12.85 13.14
CA VAL A 199 -3.50 -11.41 13.05
C VAL A 199 -4.84 -10.77 12.65
N ASP A 200 -5.46 -10.02 13.55
CA ASP A 200 -6.66 -9.22 13.27
C ASP A 200 -6.22 -7.78 12.98
N LEU A 201 -6.51 -7.26 11.78
CA LEU A 201 -6.17 -5.92 11.36
C LEU A 201 -7.42 -5.18 10.86
N ALA A 202 -7.79 -4.12 11.56
CA ALA A 202 -8.82 -3.20 11.11
C ALA A 202 -8.20 -2.09 10.25
N ILE A 203 -8.69 -1.89 9.02
CA ILE A 203 -8.12 -0.89 8.07
C ILE A 203 -8.13 0.53 8.65
N ILE A 204 -9.07 0.83 9.56
CA ILE A 204 -9.14 2.14 10.24
C ILE A 204 -7.94 2.43 11.16
N GLU A 205 -7.23 1.43 11.66
CA GLU A 205 -6.16 1.59 12.66
C GLU A 205 -4.82 2.04 12.03
N PRO A 206 -4.30 1.40 10.97
CA PRO A 206 -3.05 1.82 10.36
C PRO A 206 -3.09 3.25 9.84
N ILE A 207 -4.20 3.67 9.22
CA ILE A 207 -4.32 5.05 8.74
C ILE A 207 -4.37 6.06 9.89
N LEU A 208 -5.06 5.76 11.00
CA LEU A 208 -5.03 6.61 12.19
C LEU A 208 -3.60 6.71 12.76
N THR A 209 -2.87 5.60 12.80
CA THR A 209 -1.50 5.54 13.31
C THR A 209 -0.57 6.47 12.54
N VAL A 210 -0.69 6.56 11.20
CA VAL A 210 0.20 7.41 10.38
C VAL A 210 -0.18 8.88 10.39
N LEU A 211 -1.32 9.28 10.96
CA LEU A 211 -1.70 10.69 11.12
C LEU A 211 -0.89 11.42 12.20
N GLY A 212 0.00 10.73 12.89
CA GLY A 212 0.82 11.30 13.97
C GLY A 212 0.03 11.47 15.28
N PRO A 213 0.41 12.41 16.14
CA PRO A 213 -0.05 12.49 17.53
C PRO A 213 -1.44 13.15 17.70
N GLN A 214 -2.34 13.07 16.71
CA GLN A 214 -3.67 13.68 16.76
C GLN A 214 -4.48 13.30 18.02
N PRO A 215 -4.60 12.00 18.38
CA PRO A 215 -5.30 11.60 19.60
C PRO A 215 -4.67 12.15 20.86
N LEU A 216 -3.32 12.18 20.93
CA LEU A 216 -2.59 12.70 22.07
C LEU A 216 -2.78 14.22 22.23
N TRP A 217 -2.78 14.97 21.13
CA TRP A 217 -3.05 16.41 21.15
C TRP A 217 -4.46 16.72 21.64
N TYR A 218 -5.43 15.95 21.17
CA TYR A 218 -6.81 16.12 21.63
C TYR A 218 -6.95 15.79 23.12
N ASP A 219 -6.40 14.66 23.56
CA ASP A 219 -6.46 14.24 24.97
C ASP A 219 -5.83 15.26 25.94
N GLN A 220 -4.63 15.74 25.59
CA GLN A 220 -3.86 16.61 26.51
C GLN A 220 -4.18 18.12 26.38
N LEU A 221 -4.62 18.55 25.24
CA LEU A 221 -4.78 19.98 24.92
C LEU A 221 -6.19 20.37 24.45
N GLY A 222 -7.09 19.39 24.24
CA GLY A 222 -8.37 19.63 23.56
C GLY A 222 -8.20 20.11 22.10
N HIS A 223 -7.01 19.91 21.51
CA HIS A 223 -6.69 20.42 20.21
C HIS A 223 -7.27 19.54 19.09
N VAL A 224 -8.14 20.11 18.27
CA VAL A 224 -8.65 19.51 17.03
C VAL A 224 -7.96 20.21 15.85
N GLN A 225 -7.18 19.45 15.07
CA GLN A 225 -6.48 20.02 13.92
C GLN A 225 -7.48 20.38 12.81
N PRO A 226 -7.50 21.65 12.33
CA PRO A 226 -8.29 22.03 11.17
C PRO A 226 -7.59 21.64 9.86
N ARG A 227 -8.30 21.77 8.75
CA ARG A 227 -7.70 21.74 7.41
C ARG A 227 -6.80 22.96 7.20
N THR A 228 -5.67 22.75 6.55
CA THR A 228 -4.68 23.81 6.29
C THR A 228 -4.20 23.85 4.83
N GLY A 229 -4.89 23.15 3.93
CA GLY A 229 -4.43 22.98 2.55
C GLY A 229 -3.07 22.28 2.51
N ASN A 230 -2.15 22.84 1.75
CA ASN A 230 -0.77 22.33 1.66
C ASN A 230 0.15 22.81 2.79
N ARG A 231 -0.36 23.66 3.68
CA ARG A 231 0.41 24.23 4.80
C ARG A 231 0.55 23.25 5.96
N SER A 232 1.47 23.53 6.86
CA SER A 232 1.67 22.78 8.11
C SER A 232 1.64 23.71 9.30
N ARG A 233 1.11 23.23 10.42
CA ARG A 233 1.14 23.99 11.70
C ARG A 233 2.49 23.85 12.44
N ASN A 234 3.33 22.94 11.99
CA ASN A 234 4.61 22.63 12.64
C ASN A 234 5.81 23.24 11.89
N ASN A 235 5.57 23.83 10.71
CA ASN A 235 6.64 24.22 9.81
C ASN A 235 6.16 25.20 8.74
N ALA A 236 6.91 26.28 8.52
CA ALA A 236 6.73 27.24 7.44
C ALA A 236 8.10 27.85 7.02
N PRO A 237 8.25 28.22 5.71
CA PRO A 237 7.32 27.96 4.59
C PRO A 237 7.24 26.48 4.24
N ARG A 238 6.03 25.98 4.03
CA ARG A 238 5.73 24.65 3.49
C ARG A 238 4.45 24.74 2.67
N ASN A 239 4.60 24.72 1.34
CA ASN A 239 3.48 24.83 0.42
C ASN A 239 3.89 24.37 -0.98
N THR A 240 2.92 24.36 -1.91
CA THR A 240 3.16 24.29 -3.35
C THR A 240 3.04 25.67 -3.97
N TYR A 241 3.91 25.96 -4.95
CA TYR A 241 4.00 27.27 -5.59
C TYR A 241 4.03 27.13 -7.10
N ARG A 242 3.36 28.04 -7.82
CA ARG A 242 3.32 28.05 -9.26
C ARG A 242 4.50 28.84 -9.81
N THR A 243 5.19 28.28 -10.80
CA THR A 243 6.31 28.92 -11.52
C THR A 243 5.83 29.78 -12.68
N ALA A 244 6.71 30.62 -13.24
CA ALA A 244 6.41 31.52 -14.35
C ALA A 244 5.94 30.77 -15.62
N ASP A 245 6.47 29.57 -15.84
CA ASP A 245 6.11 28.67 -16.95
C ASP A 245 4.92 27.75 -16.68
N GLY A 246 4.20 28.00 -15.57
CA GLY A 246 2.91 27.35 -15.25
C GLY A 246 3.02 26.00 -14.56
N HIS A 247 4.21 25.52 -14.24
CA HIS A 247 4.45 24.31 -13.46
C HIS A 247 4.26 24.56 -11.95
N TRP A 248 4.33 23.48 -11.17
CA TRP A 248 4.26 23.54 -9.72
C TRP A 248 5.51 22.95 -9.09
N VAL A 249 5.93 23.57 -7.99
CA VAL A 249 7.01 23.06 -7.13
C VAL A 249 6.54 23.04 -5.69
N ALA A 250 7.06 22.11 -4.89
CA ALA A 250 6.82 22.01 -3.46
C ALA A 250 8.09 22.43 -2.70
N VAL A 251 7.93 23.30 -1.69
CA VAL A 251 9.01 23.72 -0.79
C VAL A 251 8.71 23.19 0.62
N SER A 252 9.73 22.74 1.33
CA SER A 252 9.63 22.34 2.73
C SER A 252 10.86 22.80 3.51
N THR A 253 10.63 23.36 4.70
CA THR A 253 11.67 23.98 5.55
C THR A 253 11.67 23.42 6.97
N SER A 254 11.63 22.07 7.11
CA SER A 254 11.55 21.42 8.42
C SER A 254 12.75 21.75 9.34
N ALA A 255 13.95 21.95 8.77
CA ALA A 255 15.12 22.39 9.50
C ALA A 255 15.25 23.91 9.48
N GLN A 256 15.67 24.51 10.62
CA GLN A 256 15.87 25.95 10.76
C GLN A 256 16.84 26.50 9.70
N SER A 257 17.99 25.84 9.51
CA SER A 257 18.98 26.26 8.50
C SER A 257 18.46 26.25 7.08
N VAL A 258 17.53 25.34 6.73
CA VAL A 258 16.90 25.30 5.41
C VAL A 258 15.92 26.48 5.27
N ALA A 259 15.15 26.82 6.29
CA ALA A 259 14.27 27.99 6.29
C ALA A 259 15.06 29.29 6.06
N GLU A 260 16.19 29.46 6.75
CA GLU A 260 17.08 30.61 6.58
C GLU A 260 17.65 30.71 5.14
N ARG A 261 18.09 29.58 4.57
CA ARG A 261 18.59 29.54 3.18
C ARG A 261 17.50 29.94 2.19
N VAL A 262 16.29 29.47 2.38
CA VAL A 262 15.14 29.87 1.55
C VAL A 262 14.89 31.36 1.66
N MET A 263 14.87 31.95 2.86
CA MET A 263 14.67 33.40 3.03
C MET A 263 15.77 34.23 2.37
N ARG A 264 17.03 33.82 2.52
CA ARG A 264 18.15 34.49 1.81
C ARG A 264 18.02 34.39 0.29
N LEU A 265 17.66 33.21 -0.23
CA LEU A 265 17.48 32.97 -1.64
C LEU A 265 16.37 33.85 -2.26
N VAL A 266 15.24 33.96 -1.57
CA VAL A 266 14.10 34.75 -2.07
C VAL A 266 14.24 36.25 -1.80
N GLY A 267 15.35 36.70 -1.21
CA GLY A 267 15.67 38.11 -0.97
C GLY A 267 14.97 38.71 0.23
N ARG A 268 14.62 37.88 1.23
CA ARG A 268 13.97 38.30 2.50
C ARG A 268 14.82 37.88 3.73
N PRO A 269 16.13 38.23 3.78
CA PRO A 269 16.94 37.94 4.96
C PRO A 269 16.45 38.71 6.20
N ASP A 270 15.71 39.81 6.04
CA ASP A 270 15.07 40.56 7.12
C ASP A 270 14.19 39.69 8.02
N LEU A 271 13.47 38.73 7.43
CA LEU A 271 12.59 37.83 8.18
C LEU A 271 13.33 36.87 9.11
N ILE A 272 14.62 36.61 8.85
CA ILE A 272 15.43 35.73 9.69
C ILE A 272 15.71 36.36 11.04
N GLU A 273 15.77 37.69 11.10
CA GLU A 273 16.04 38.44 12.30
C GLU A 273 14.78 38.64 13.20
N GLU A 274 13.62 38.24 12.69
CA GLU A 274 12.37 38.32 13.44
C GLU A 274 12.35 37.35 14.64
N PRO A 275 11.90 37.77 15.82
CA PRO A 275 11.88 36.93 17.02
C PRO A 275 11.11 35.61 16.84
N TRP A 276 10.11 35.61 16.00
CA TRP A 276 9.28 34.42 15.70
C TRP A 276 9.92 33.45 14.70
N PHE A 277 11.00 33.82 14.03
CA PHE A 277 11.60 32.97 12.99
C PHE A 277 12.32 31.74 13.54
N GLY A 278 12.62 31.71 14.83
CA GLY A 278 13.53 30.75 15.48
C GLY A 278 13.06 29.29 15.51
N THR A 279 11.74 29.01 15.36
CA THR A 279 11.21 27.64 15.36
C THR A 279 10.20 27.43 14.25
N GLY A 280 10.02 26.15 13.83
CA GLY A 280 9.04 25.81 12.80
C GLY A 280 7.60 26.18 13.21
N THR A 281 7.25 25.97 14.47
CA THR A 281 5.91 26.25 14.99
C THR A 281 5.61 27.76 15.01
N THR A 282 6.54 28.59 15.49
CA THR A 282 6.35 30.03 15.48
C THR A 282 6.34 30.60 14.06
N ARG A 283 7.16 30.08 13.15
CA ARG A 283 7.08 30.42 11.71
C ARG A 283 5.72 30.07 11.10
N ALA A 284 5.09 28.97 11.53
CA ALA A 284 3.80 28.57 11.02
C ALA A 284 2.66 29.57 11.35
N GLU A 285 2.82 30.39 12.38
CA GLU A 285 1.90 31.49 12.70
C GLU A 285 2.04 32.66 11.73
N HIS A 286 3.18 32.77 11.02
CA HIS A 286 3.50 33.80 10.03
C HIS A 286 3.53 33.22 8.59
N THR A 287 2.78 32.15 8.35
CA THR A 287 2.80 31.42 7.07
C THR A 287 2.44 32.31 5.88
N GLU A 288 1.51 33.26 6.01
CA GLU A 288 1.09 34.12 4.88
C GLU A 288 2.24 35.00 4.39
N GLU A 289 3.02 35.58 5.29
CA GLU A 289 4.18 36.41 4.94
C GLU A 289 5.27 35.58 4.28
N LEU A 290 5.58 34.41 4.86
CA LEU A 290 6.61 33.50 4.35
C LEU A 290 6.23 32.91 3.00
N ASP A 291 4.99 32.42 2.85
CA ASP A 291 4.47 31.90 1.60
C ASP A 291 4.37 33.00 0.52
N GLY A 292 3.99 34.23 0.93
CA GLY A 292 3.96 35.38 0.02
C GLY A 292 5.35 35.70 -0.56
N ALA A 293 6.37 35.72 0.28
CA ALA A 293 7.76 35.94 -0.15
C ALA A 293 8.24 34.86 -1.11
N VAL A 294 8.08 33.60 -0.75
CA VAL A 294 8.50 32.45 -1.55
C VAL A 294 7.71 32.38 -2.85
N GLY A 295 6.39 32.49 -2.78
CA GLY A 295 5.52 32.41 -3.96
C GLY A 295 5.77 33.53 -4.96
N HIS A 296 5.98 34.77 -4.48
CA HIS A 296 6.31 35.91 -5.35
C HIS A 296 7.65 35.72 -6.06
N TRP A 297 8.65 35.18 -5.38
CA TRP A 297 9.94 34.88 -5.99
C TRP A 297 9.80 33.76 -7.03
N ILE A 298 9.18 32.61 -6.67
CA ILE A 298 9.01 31.45 -7.54
C ILE A 298 8.19 31.80 -8.80
N PHE A 299 7.13 32.61 -8.66
CA PHE A 299 6.27 33.00 -9.78
C PHE A 299 7.00 33.76 -10.89
N ARG A 300 8.18 34.33 -10.61
CA ARG A 300 9.02 35.08 -11.60
C ARG A 300 10.09 34.23 -12.28
N HIS A 301 10.20 32.96 -11.91
CA HIS A 301 11.23 32.07 -12.44
C HIS A 301 10.57 30.82 -13.07
N SER A 302 11.23 30.26 -14.10
CA SER A 302 10.84 28.95 -14.64
C SER A 302 11.10 27.84 -13.62
N ARG A 303 10.45 26.68 -13.81
CA ARG A 303 10.67 25.52 -12.93
C ARG A 303 12.15 25.13 -12.89
N GLU A 304 12.82 25.11 -14.04
CA GLU A 304 14.22 24.77 -14.14
C GLU A 304 15.11 25.75 -13.35
N GLU A 305 14.88 27.07 -13.49
CA GLU A 305 15.58 28.08 -12.72
C GLU A 305 15.34 27.97 -11.22
N VAL A 306 14.13 27.66 -10.80
CA VAL A 306 13.80 27.45 -9.37
C VAL A 306 14.59 26.29 -8.82
N LEU A 307 14.56 25.13 -9.50
CA LEU A 307 15.27 23.93 -9.06
C LEU A 307 16.78 24.17 -8.96
N ASP A 308 17.40 24.74 -9.99
CA ASP A 308 18.83 25.05 -10.02
C ASP A 308 19.26 26.01 -8.88
N ARG A 309 18.48 27.08 -8.67
CA ARG A 309 18.81 28.06 -7.63
C ARG A 309 18.62 27.54 -6.22
N PHE A 310 17.57 26.73 -5.99
CA PHE A 310 17.37 26.07 -4.68
C PHE A 310 18.47 25.06 -4.41
N GLU A 311 18.89 24.27 -5.40
CA GLU A 311 20.00 23.32 -5.27
C GLU A 311 21.30 24.04 -4.88
N LYS A 312 21.65 25.10 -5.60
CA LYS A 312 22.85 25.92 -5.31
C LYS A 312 22.81 26.58 -3.93
N ALA A 313 21.62 26.93 -3.44
CA ALA A 313 21.40 27.47 -2.10
C ALA A 313 21.32 26.37 -1.04
N GLU A 314 21.41 25.10 -1.40
CA GLU A 314 21.18 23.95 -0.52
C GLU A 314 19.81 24.05 0.22
N ALA A 315 18.80 24.55 -0.49
CA ALA A 315 17.43 24.70 0.00
C ALA A 315 16.54 23.59 -0.58
N ALA A 316 15.56 23.14 0.19
CA ALA A 316 14.73 21.99 -0.18
C ALA A 316 13.56 22.40 -1.10
N VAL A 317 13.56 21.92 -2.32
CA VAL A 317 12.47 22.04 -3.30
C VAL A 317 12.35 20.76 -4.11
N ALA A 318 11.15 20.45 -4.55
CA ALA A 318 10.90 19.36 -5.50
C ALA A 318 9.86 19.79 -6.55
N PRO A 319 9.96 19.32 -7.80
CA PRO A 319 8.89 19.51 -8.77
C PRO A 319 7.66 18.67 -8.36
N VAL A 320 6.46 19.15 -8.67
CA VAL A 320 5.24 18.35 -8.58
C VAL A 320 5.10 17.61 -9.92
N HIS A 321 5.49 16.36 -9.92
CA HIS A 321 5.47 15.51 -11.11
C HIS A 321 4.09 14.91 -11.39
N ASP A 322 3.73 14.81 -12.67
CA ASP A 322 2.75 13.86 -13.14
C ASP A 322 3.41 12.48 -13.42
N VAL A 323 2.59 11.46 -13.77
CA VAL A 323 3.12 10.11 -13.99
C VAL A 323 4.09 10.03 -15.19
N ARG A 324 3.97 10.88 -16.22
CA ARG A 324 4.90 10.92 -17.37
C ARG A 324 6.28 11.37 -16.89
N GLU A 325 6.31 12.41 -16.08
CA GLU A 325 7.55 12.96 -15.52
C GLU A 325 8.21 11.94 -14.57
N VAL A 326 7.40 11.24 -13.72
CA VAL A 326 7.92 10.14 -12.88
C VAL A 326 8.57 9.04 -13.73
N MET A 327 7.95 8.65 -14.85
CA MET A 327 8.49 7.61 -15.74
C MET A 327 9.80 7.99 -16.43
N GLU A 328 10.10 9.30 -16.54
CA GLU A 328 11.27 9.85 -17.22
C GLU A 328 12.32 10.40 -16.27
N ASP A 329 11.98 10.62 -15.01
CA ASP A 329 12.84 11.23 -14.02
C ASP A 329 14.13 10.41 -13.79
N PRO A 330 15.32 11.06 -13.80
CA PRO A 330 16.61 10.38 -13.68
C PRO A 330 16.80 9.68 -12.34
N GLN A 331 16.21 10.21 -11.24
CA GLN A 331 16.33 9.58 -9.94
C GLN A 331 15.50 8.29 -9.85
N TYR A 332 14.27 8.28 -10.39
CA TYR A 332 13.46 7.07 -10.47
C TYR A 332 14.10 6.00 -11.35
N ARG A 333 14.73 6.40 -12.46
CA ARG A 333 15.51 5.51 -13.34
C ARG A 333 16.74 4.94 -12.63
N ALA A 334 17.54 5.78 -11.97
CA ALA A 334 18.72 5.35 -11.21
C ALA A 334 18.37 4.40 -10.07
N LEU A 335 17.23 4.63 -9.43
CA LEU A 335 16.70 3.75 -8.39
C LEU A 335 16.08 2.46 -8.93
N GLY A 336 15.80 2.37 -10.23
CA GLY A 336 15.08 1.25 -10.82
C GLY A 336 13.66 1.09 -10.24
N THR A 337 13.00 2.22 -9.90
CA THR A 337 11.67 2.22 -9.26
C THR A 337 10.58 1.73 -10.22
N ILE A 338 10.80 1.88 -11.52
CA ILE A 338 9.93 1.32 -12.56
C ILE A 338 10.64 0.11 -13.17
N ALA A 339 10.01 -1.04 -13.05
CA ALA A 339 10.47 -2.29 -13.66
C ALA A 339 9.76 -2.55 -14.99
N GLU A 340 10.45 -3.19 -15.91
CA GLU A 340 9.86 -3.77 -17.12
C GLU A 340 9.69 -5.27 -16.93
N VAL A 341 8.51 -5.78 -17.25
CA VAL A 341 8.11 -7.18 -17.08
C VAL A 341 7.47 -7.66 -18.36
N ASP A 342 7.95 -8.74 -18.93
CA ASP A 342 7.32 -9.38 -20.08
C ASP A 342 6.03 -10.08 -19.66
N ASP A 343 4.93 -9.74 -20.32
CA ASP A 343 3.61 -10.32 -20.09
C ASP A 343 3.11 -11.05 -21.35
N PRO A 344 2.65 -12.30 -21.26
CA PRO A 344 2.25 -13.08 -22.43
C PRO A 344 0.99 -12.55 -23.12
N GLU A 345 0.15 -11.76 -22.44
CA GLU A 345 -1.09 -11.20 -23.02
C GLU A 345 -0.89 -9.78 -23.58
N LEU A 346 -0.04 -8.96 -22.95
CA LEU A 346 0.09 -7.54 -23.28
C LEU A 346 1.47 -7.13 -23.81
N GLY A 347 2.44 -8.05 -23.83
CA GLY A 347 3.85 -7.75 -24.14
C GLY A 347 4.56 -7.02 -22.99
N PRO A 348 5.60 -6.24 -23.26
CA PRO A 348 6.35 -5.54 -22.20
C PRO A 348 5.48 -4.56 -21.42
N LEU A 349 5.47 -4.70 -20.09
CA LEU A 349 4.75 -3.85 -19.15
C LEU A 349 5.74 -3.11 -18.25
N ARG A 350 5.57 -1.81 -18.10
CA ARG A 350 6.31 -1.02 -17.10
C ARG A 350 5.42 -0.74 -15.90
N MET A 351 5.87 -1.12 -14.71
CA MET A 351 5.13 -0.96 -13.47
C MET A 351 6.06 -0.64 -12.29
N GLN A 352 5.49 -0.25 -11.16
CA GLN A 352 6.25 -0.06 -9.93
C GLN A 352 7.01 -1.34 -9.57
N ASN A 353 8.29 -1.20 -9.31
CA ASN A 353 9.15 -2.30 -8.88
C ASN A 353 8.89 -2.69 -7.42
N VAL A 354 9.63 -3.66 -6.93
CA VAL A 354 9.64 -4.07 -5.52
C VAL A 354 9.97 -2.88 -4.63
N LEU A 355 9.24 -2.74 -3.53
CA LEU A 355 9.20 -1.52 -2.72
C LEU A 355 10.55 -1.07 -2.15
N PHE A 356 11.44 -1.99 -1.78
CA PHE A 356 12.77 -1.66 -1.22
C PHE A 356 13.82 -2.66 -1.67
N ARG A 357 15.09 -2.29 -1.50
CA ARG A 357 16.25 -3.07 -1.96
C ARG A 357 16.97 -3.69 -0.77
N LEU A 358 17.04 -5.00 -0.76
CA LEU A 358 17.88 -5.76 0.16
C LEU A 358 19.22 -6.06 -0.52
N SER A 359 20.33 -5.71 0.12
CA SER A 359 21.65 -5.79 -0.49
C SER A 359 22.14 -7.22 -0.76
N ARG A 360 21.60 -8.22 -0.10
CA ARG A 360 22.02 -9.63 -0.22
C ARG A 360 20.94 -10.54 -0.79
N THR A 361 19.67 -10.25 -0.52
CA THR A 361 18.52 -11.05 -0.92
C THR A 361 17.48 -10.15 -1.58
N PRO A 362 17.77 -9.56 -2.75
CA PRO A 362 16.87 -8.63 -3.41
C PRO A 362 15.55 -9.31 -3.75
N GLY A 363 14.47 -8.55 -3.66
CA GLY A 363 13.18 -8.94 -4.24
C GLY A 363 13.20 -8.81 -5.77
N GLY A 364 12.14 -9.31 -6.42
CA GLY A 364 12.00 -9.22 -7.87
C GLY A 364 10.59 -9.57 -8.35
N ILE A 365 10.24 -9.06 -9.51
CA ILE A 365 9.01 -9.41 -10.22
C ILE A 365 9.33 -10.54 -11.18
N ARG A 366 8.73 -11.71 -10.94
CA ARG A 366 8.93 -12.92 -11.77
C ARG A 366 7.97 -12.95 -12.95
N TRP A 367 6.74 -12.47 -12.75
CA TRP A 367 5.67 -12.35 -13.75
C TRP A 367 4.63 -11.36 -13.29
N ALA A 368 3.88 -10.78 -14.22
CA ALA A 368 2.69 -9.96 -13.97
C ALA A 368 1.49 -10.84 -13.57
N GLY A 369 0.34 -10.21 -13.24
CA GLY A 369 -0.87 -10.94 -12.88
C GLY A 369 -1.30 -11.92 -13.98
N ARG A 370 -1.43 -13.20 -13.61
CA ARG A 370 -1.79 -14.31 -14.50
C ARG A 370 -3.30 -14.38 -14.77
N PRO A 371 -3.72 -15.04 -15.86
CA PRO A 371 -5.13 -15.31 -16.11
C PRO A 371 -5.81 -16.04 -14.96
N HIS A 372 -7.14 -15.94 -14.90
CA HIS A 372 -7.96 -16.61 -13.89
C HIS A 372 -7.79 -18.12 -13.94
N GLY A 373 -7.39 -18.75 -12.82
CA GLY A 373 -7.22 -20.19 -12.70
C GLY A 373 -6.08 -20.80 -13.52
N ALA A 374 -5.15 -19.98 -14.03
CA ALA A 374 -4.09 -20.46 -14.93
C ALA A 374 -3.23 -21.57 -14.34
N ASP A 375 -3.12 -21.65 -13.03
CA ASP A 375 -2.26 -22.60 -12.33
C ASP A 375 -3.06 -23.69 -11.57
N THR A 376 -4.39 -23.76 -11.78
CA THR A 376 -5.27 -24.68 -11.04
C THR A 376 -4.79 -26.13 -11.11
N GLU A 377 -4.54 -26.64 -12.31
CA GLU A 377 -4.11 -28.03 -12.51
C GLU A 377 -2.74 -28.33 -11.85
N GLU A 378 -1.78 -27.45 -12.01
CA GLU A 378 -0.47 -27.57 -11.42
C GLU A 378 -0.53 -27.60 -9.89
N ILE A 379 -1.35 -26.72 -9.30
CA ILE A 379 -1.49 -26.63 -7.84
C ILE A 379 -2.18 -27.89 -7.29
N LEU A 380 -3.25 -28.36 -7.93
CA LEU A 380 -3.97 -29.55 -7.50
C LEU A 380 -3.13 -30.84 -7.69
N ALA A 381 -2.39 -30.94 -8.78
CA ALA A 381 -1.44 -32.03 -8.99
C ALA A 381 -0.32 -32.02 -7.92
N GLY A 382 0.16 -30.82 -7.54
CA GLY A 382 1.16 -30.64 -6.48
C GLY A 382 0.66 -31.06 -5.09
N LEU A 383 -0.65 -31.11 -4.85
CA LEU A 383 -1.28 -31.70 -3.67
C LEU A 383 -1.41 -33.23 -3.75
N GLY A 384 -1.10 -33.85 -4.90
CA GLY A 384 -1.28 -35.27 -5.13
C GLY A 384 -2.73 -35.69 -5.29
N LEU A 385 -3.64 -34.79 -5.66
CA LEU A 385 -5.03 -35.14 -5.92
C LEU A 385 -5.13 -36.00 -7.18
N PRO A 386 -5.82 -37.17 -7.12
CA PRO A 386 -6.02 -38.00 -8.29
C PRO A 386 -6.97 -37.32 -9.29
N GLU A 387 -6.76 -37.59 -10.59
CA GLU A 387 -7.59 -37.01 -11.67
C GLU A 387 -9.10 -37.23 -11.45
N SER A 388 -9.49 -38.37 -10.93
CA SER A 388 -10.89 -38.66 -10.61
C SER A 388 -11.49 -37.69 -9.57
N ARG A 389 -10.70 -37.26 -8.59
CA ARG A 389 -11.14 -36.28 -7.60
C ARG A 389 -11.22 -34.89 -8.20
N ILE A 390 -10.26 -34.51 -9.03
CA ILE A 390 -10.28 -33.24 -9.77
C ILE A 390 -11.52 -33.17 -10.69
N ALA A 391 -11.83 -34.24 -11.42
CA ALA A 391 -13.04 -34.32 -12.23
C ALA A 391 -14.31 -34.16 -11.40
N ALA A 392 -14.40 -34.86 -10.25
CA ALA A 392 -15.54 -34.72 -9.35
C ALA A 392 -15.71 -33.30 -8.79
N LEU A 393 -14.62 -32.59 -8.49
CA LEU A 393 -14.65 -31.17 -8.06
C LEU A 393 -15.20 -30.26 -9.16
N ARG A 394 -14.85 -30.50 -10.42
CA ARG A 394 -15.39 -29.77 -11.58
C ARG A 394 -16.88 -30.05 -11.75
N ASP A 395 -17.30 -31.31 -11.70
CA ASP A 395 -18.70 -31.68 -11.85
C ASP A 395 -19.58 -31.05 -10.76
N GLN A 396 -19.02 -30.86 -9.57
CA GLN A 396 -19.67 -30.16 -8.45
C GLN A 396 -19.61 -28.64 -8.57
N GLY A 397 -18.87 -28.09 -9.55
CA GLY A 397 -18.66 -26.66 -9.72
C GLY A 397 -17.79 -26.01 -8.64
N ALA A 398 -16.99 -26.81 -7.95
CA ALA A 398 -16.03 -26.34 -6.96
C ALA A 398 -14.72 -25.79 -7.58
N LEU A 399 -14.43 -26.16 -8.85
CA LEU A 399 -13.29 -25.69 -9.65
C LEU A 399 -13.74 -24.84 -10.82
#